data_f2dc30ebba19d0d52e2de7d74e58d00a
#
_entry.id   f2dc30ebba19d0d52e2de7d74e58d00a
#
_cell.length_a   1.000
_cell.length_b   1.000
_cell.length_c   1.000
_cell.angle_alpha   90.00
_cell.angle_beta   90.00
_cell.angle_gamma   90.00
#
_symmetry.space_group_name_H-M   'P 1'
#
loop_
_entity.id
_entity.type
_entity.pdbx_description
1 polymer ?
#
loop_
_entity_poly.entity_id
_entity_poly.type
_entity_poly.pdbx_seq_one_letter_code
_entity_poly.pdbx_strand_id
1 'polypeptide(L)'
;MRHFRFLLALSAATLATPASAITFVNQISVSGSATDLATIGSGANFNRLGGFGSDLVYDSATNQFFGLTDRGPGGGLIDYAPRIQTFALNVNRSTGAIGSFTLNATTILRDGGGTAFSGLNPAFLNGNAANLGRSLDPEGLVRLSNGHYLVSDEYGPSVIEFDASGRQIRTFTTPANLIARRANGTPDYVAGRPDIVTGRQDNRGFEGLTLSADGRTAYAVLQDPLVNEGDQGDGRRSRNVRIVAFDVASGQSTAQYIYQLESRTVINAVVPTATFSATNQGRSIGVSSIHALSDGRLIVLERDNRGLGVDDPNARTPVGLKSAFVINLAGATNVANISLAGSSALPSGVAPVTKTAFLDIRAKLIAAGIAIPEKIEGLAFGPRLANGGISLILITDNDYSVTQTGAGAQFDVCTSGAGGITSQVALGGTCTAGQSLIDTRIFSFALSRDEALSLGFAAVPEPASWAMLIAGFGLTGFAMRRRNKALRTVAA
;
A
#
# COMPACT_ATOMS: atom_id res chain seq x y z
N MET A 1 -17.49 72.82 -9.53
CA MET A 1 -17.66 71.52 -10.12
C MET A 1 -16.91 70.47 -9.22
N ARG A 2 -17.66 69.72 -8.43
CA ARG A 2 -17.09 68.71 -7.50
C ARG A 2 -17.13 67.34 -8.18
N HIS A 3 -16.00 66.76 -8.42
CA HIS A 3 -15.89 65.36 -8.97
C HIS A 3 -16.05 64.36 -7.82
N PHE A 4 -17.14 63.59 -7.85
CA PHE A 4 -17.32 62.38 -7.03
C PHE A 4 -16.56 61.24 -7.68
N ARG A 5 -15.56 60.67 -6.97
CA ARG A 5 -14.90 59.42 -7.36
C ARG A 5 -15.60 58.27 -6.62
N PHE A 6 -16.25 57.38 -7.38
CA PHE A 6 -16.74 56.10 -6.89
C PHE A 6 -15.55 55.13 -6.77
N LEU A 7 -15.24 54.70 -5.57
CA LEU A 7 -14.39 53.54 -5.35
C LEU A 7 -15.29 52.29 -5.40
N LEU A 8 -15.07 51.43 -6.41
CA LEU A 8 -15.57 50.06 -6.39
C LEU A 8 -14.66 49.22 -5.49
N ALA A 9 -15.16 48.74 -4.36
CA ALA A 9 -14.53 47.74 -3.56
C ALA A 9 -14.84 46.35 -4.16
N LEU A 10 -13.82 45.74 -4.79
CA LEU A 10 -13.89 44.37 -5.23
C LEU A 10 -13.69 43.48 -4.00
N SER A 11 -14.75 42.87 -3.47
CA SER A 11 -14.66 41.82 -2.46
C SER A 11 -14.19 40.52 -3.12
N ALA A 12 -12.92 40.15 -2.89
CA ALA A 12 -12.41 38.82 -3.22
C ALA A 12 -13.08 37.80 -2.29
N ALA A 13 -14.07 37.08 -2.79
CA ALA A 13 -14.57 35.88 -2.14
C ALA A 13 -13.48 34.80 -2.23
N THR A 14 -12.80 34.54 -1.13
CA THR A 14 -11.96 33.34 -0.99
C THR A 14 -12.89 32.14 -1.02
N LEU A 15 -12.88 31.43 -2.14
CA LEU A 15 -13.46 30.09 -2.25
C LEU A 15 -12.68 29.20 -1.29
N ALA A 16 -13.21 29.00 -0.07
CA ALA A 16 -12.72 27.94 0.80
C ALA A 16 -12.96 26.62 0.06
N THR A 17 -11.89 25.97 -0.38
CA THR A 17 -11.96 24.57 -0.82
C THR A 17 -12.56 23.77 0.35
N PRO A 18 -13.62 22.99 0.15
CA PRO A 18 -14.14 22.16 1.22
C PRO A 18 -13.00 21.25 1.69
N ALA A 19 -12.71 21.30 2.98
CA ALA A 19 -11.79 20.35 3.59
C ALA A 19 -12.27 18.94 3.23
N SER A 20 -11.35 18.10 2.74
CA SER A 20 -11.64 16.70 2.40
C SER A 20 -12.51 16.07 3.49
N ALA A 21 -13.71 15.62 3.13
CA ALA A 21 -14.69 15.07 4.04
C ALA A 21 -14.43 13.58 4.34
N ILE A 22 -13.26 13.02 3.98
CA ILE A 22 -12.89 11.65 4.32
C ILE A 22 -12.98 11.47 5.83
N THR A 23 -13.88 10.61 6.25
CA THR A 23 -14.18 10.40 7.66
C THR A 23 -13.62 9.06 8.12
N PHE A 24 -12.85 9.06 9.22
CA PHE A 24 -12.55 7.82 9.94
C PHE A 24 -13.84 7.26 10.50
N VAL A 25 -14.13 5.98 10.22
CA VAL A 25 -15.38 5.34 10.65
C VAL A 25 -15.15 4.48 11.89
N ASN A 26 -14.32 3.45 11.77
CA ASN A 26 -13.92 2.58 12.89
C ASN A 26 -12.68 1.76 12.54
N GLN A 27 -12.22 1.00 13.53
CA GLN A 27 -11.22 -0.05 13.35
C GLN A 27 -11.72 -1.36 13.94
N ILE A 28 -11.16 -2.47 13.45
CA ILE A 28 -11.17 -3.77 14.09
C ILE A 28 -9.75 -4.29 14.24
N SER A 29 -9.55 -5.26 15.14
CA SER A 29 -8.27 -5.94 15.34
C SER A 29 -8.40 -7.42 15.01
N VAL A 30 -7.36 -7.98 14.37
CA VAL A 30 -7.14 -9.41 14.27
C VAL A 30 -6.02 -9.75 15.25
N SER A 31 -6.28 -10.66 16.17
CA SER A 31 -5.35 -10.98 17.26
C SER A 31 -3.97 -11.37 16.72
N GLY A 32 -2.90 -10.82 17.32
CA GLY A 32 -1.52 -11.22 17.01
C GLY A 32 -1.23 -12.71 17.28
N SER A 33 -2.10 -13.40 18.04
CA SER A 33 -2.03 -14.84 18.27
C SER A 33 -2.91 -15.67 17.31
N ALA A 34 -3.63 -15.03 16.38
CA ALA A 34 -4.45 -15.74 15.41
C ALA A 34 -3.57 -16.61 14.48
N THR A 35 -4.18 -17.66 13.94
CA THR A 35 -3.53 -18.56 12.98
C THR A 35 -4.24 -18.53 11.64
N ASP A 36 -3.48 -18.77 10.58
CA ASP A 36 -4.01 -18.93 9.23
C ASP A 36 -4.30 -20.40 8.89
N LEU A 37 -4.68 -20.67 7.64
CA LEU A 37 -5.07 -21.99 7.16
C LEU A 37 -3.90 -22.74 6.49
N ALA A 38 -2.65 -22.29 6.67
CA ALA A 38 -1.49 -22.95 6.07
C ALA A 38 -1.31 -24.37 6.64
N THR A 39 -1.03 -25.32 5.74
CA THR A 39 -0.79 -26.72 6.06
C THR A 39 0.68 -27.14 5.90
N ILE A 40 1.54 -26.18 5.53
CA ILE A 40 2.98 -26.41 5.34
C ILE A 40 3.79 -25.58 6.32
N GLY A 41 4.94 -26.08 6.74
CA GLY A 41 5.81 -25.49 7.74
C GLY A 41 5.77 -26.27 9.05
N SER A 42 6.57 -25.83 10.01
CA SER A 42 6.68 -26.45 11.33
C SER A 42 7.10 -25.42 12.37
N GLY A 43 6.88 -25.74 13.66
CA GLY A 43 7.22 -24.85 14.77
C GLY A 43 6.08 -23.90 15.16
N ALA A 44 6.34 -23.03 16.14
CA ALA A 44 5.32 -22.22 16.79
C ALA A 44 4.69 -21.13 15.91
N ASN A 45 5.30 -20.80 14.77
CA ASN A 45 4.93 -19.61 13.99
C ASN A 45 4.66 -19.87 12.51
N PHE A 46 4.69 -21.12 12.04
CA PHE A 46 4.55 -21.45 10.62
C PHE A 46 3.16 -21.03 10.04
N ASN A 47 2.16 -20.92 10.87
CA ASN A 47 0.80 -20.53 10.48
C ASN A 47 0.28 -19.34 11.31
N ARG A 48 1.15 -18.50 11.87
CA ARG A 48 0.72 -17.26 12.51
C ARG A 48 0.08 -16.34 11.48
N LEU A 49 -1.13 -15.88 11.78
CA LEU A 49 -1.86 -14.90 10.97
C LEU A 49 -1.41 -13.49 11.36
N GLY A 50 -0.29 -13.06 10.83
CA GLY A 50 0.27 -11.75 11.01
C GLY A 50 0.89 -11.28 9.71
N GLY A 51 1.44 -10.07 9.65
CA GLY A 51 2.15 -9.54 8.51
C GLY A 51 1.37 -9.51 7.19
N PHE A 52 0.07 -9.85 7.18
CA PHE A 52 -0.72 -9.91 5.95
C PHE A 52 -1.25 -8.57 5.47
N GLY A 53 -0.73 -7.51 6.03
CA GLY A 53 -1.05 -6.13 5.70
C GLY A 53 0.02 -5.42 4.89
N SER A 54 1.05 -6.10 4.35
CA SER A 54 2.04 -5.52 3.45
C SER A 54 1.40 -4.94 2.20
N ASP A 55 0.33 -5.57 1.68
CA ASP A 55 -0.57 -4.93 0.71
C ASP A 55 -2.00 -5.47 0.82
N LEU A 56 -2.94 -4.77 0.20
CA LEU A 56 -4.37 -5.08 0.26
C LEU A 56 -5.05 -4.86 -1.09
N VAL A 57 -5.76 -5.89 -1.56
CA VAL A 57 -6.59 -5.82 -2.76
C VAL A 57 -8.04 -6.16 -2.41
N TYR A 58 -8.99 -5.40 -2.96
CA TYR A 58 -10.43 -5.72 -2.89
C TYR A 58 -10.96 -6.13 -4.25
N ASP A 59 -11.59 -7.29 -4.31
CA ASP A 59 -12.31 -7.78 -5.49
C ASP A 59 -13.82 -7.57 -5.30
N SER A 60 -14.36 -6.61 -6.01
CA SER A 60 -15.78 -6.28 -5.94
C SER A 60 -16.71 -7.37 -6.53
N ALA A 61 -16.20 -8.24 -7.41
CA ALA A 61 -16.98 -9.32 -8.02
C ALA A 61 -17.26 -10.43 -7.02
N THR A 62 -16.31 -10.74 -6.15
CA THR A 62 -16.42 -11.77 -5.12
C THR A 62 -16.71 -11.20 -3.72
N ASN A 63 -16.63 -9.87 -3.55
CA ASN A 63 -16.70 -9.16 -2.28
C ASN A 63 -15.67 -9.69 -1.26
N GLN A 64 -14.47 -10.00 -1.73
CA GLN A 64 -13.35 -10.50 -0.92
C GLN A 64 -12.17 -9.56 -0.94
N PHE A 65 -11.40 -9.61 0.12
CA PHE A 65 -10.12 -8.96 0.26
C PHE A 65 -8.99 -9.98 0.16
N PHE A 66 -7.86 -9.54 -0.37
CA PHE A 66 -6.63 -10.31 -0.47
C PHE A 66 -5.53 -9.50 0.21
N GLY A 67 -4.97 -10.04 1.28
CA GLY A 67 -3.85 -9.46 2.00
C GLY A 67 -2.58 -10.25 1.72
N LEU A 68 -1.47 -9.57 1.53
CA LEU A 68 -0.17 -10.17 1.27
C LEU A 68 0.63 -10.23 2.55
N THR A 69 1.32 -11.35 2.80
CA THR A 69 2.33 -11.41 3.85
C THR A 69 3.70 -11.03 3.30
N ASP A 70 4.49 -10.35 4.12
CA ASP A 70 5.92 -10.15 3.90
C ASP A 70 6.73 -11.46 4.06
N ARG A 71 8.03 -11.33 4.33
CA ARG A 71 8.97 -12.45 4.61
C ARG A 71 8.62 -13.29 5.84
N GLY A 72 7.63 -12.88 6.63
CA GLY A 72 7.20 -13.63 7.80
C GLY A 72 7.87 -13.22 9.10
N PRO A 73 7.56 -13.93 10.20
CA PRO A 73 8.01 -13.57 11.53
C PRO A 73 9.53 -13.56 11.64
N GLY A 74 10.06 -12.55 12.34
CA GLY A 74 11.48 -12.44 12.64
C GLY A 74 12.35 -11.84 11.55
N GLY A 75 11.78 -11.09 10.63
CA GLY A 75 12.56 -10.26 9.70
C GLY A 75 13.51 -11.05 8.80
N GLY A 76 13.10 -12.20 8.29
CA GLY A 76 13.91 -13.04 7.39
C GLY A 76 14.89 -13.97 8.09
N LEU A 77 14.72 -14.22 9.39
CA LEU A 77 15.52 -15.19 10.16
C LEU A 77 14.79 -16.51 10.42
N ILE A 78 13.49 -16.56 10.16
CA ILE A 78 12.67 -17.77 10.30
C ILE A 78 12.26 -18.23 8.90
N ASP A 79 12.34 -19.55 8.67
CA ASP A 79 11.81 -20.14 7.43
C ASP A 79 10.28 -20.10 7.46
N TYR A 80 9.73 -19.14 6.74
CA TYR A 80 8.30 -18.91 6.60
C TYR A 80 7.95 -18.88 5.12
N ALA A 81 6.87 -19.54 4.74
CA ALA A 81 6.41 -19.54 3.35
C ALA A 81 5.49 -18.33 3.13
N PRO A 82 5.93 -17.31 2.37
CA PRO A 82 5.09 -16.16 2.05
C PRO A 82 3.80 -16.58 1.34
N ARG A 83 2.71 -15.83 1.58
CA ARG A 83 1.38 -16.26 1.18
C ARG A 83 0.41 -15.11 0.98
N ILE A 84 -0.72 -15.40 0.35
CA ILE A 84 -1.84 -14.49 0.21
C ILE A 84 -2.96 -14.99 1.12
N GLN A 85 -3.49 -14.12 1.96
CA GLN A 85 -4.65 -14.37 2.81
C GLN A 85 -5.91 -13.85 2.12
N THR A 86 -6.87 -14.73 1.83
CA THR A 86 -8.17 -14.34 1.29
C THR A 86 -9.17 -14.25 2.43
N PHE A 87 -9.83 -13.11 2.58
CA PHE A 87 -10.76 -12.88 3.68
C PHE A 87 -11.95 -12.00 3.30
N ALA A 88 -12.98 -12.03 4.12
CA ALA A 88 -14.13 -11.15 4.02
C ALA A 88 -14.14 -10.15 5.19
N LEU A 89 -14.54 -8.91 4.88
CA LEU A 89 -14.90 -7.90 5.87
C LEU A 89 -16.40 -7.61 5.75
N ASN A 90 -17.11 -7.69 6.88
CA ASN A 90 -18.51 -7.26 6.92
C ASN A 90 -18.56 -5.73 7.00
N VAL A 91 -18.61 -5.08 5.83
CA VAL A 91 -18.69 -3.61 5.73
C VAL A 91 -20.16 -3.18 5.65
N ASN A 92 -20.60 -2.39 6.62
CA ASN A 92 -21.93 -1.78 6.61
C ASN A 92 -22.02 -0.74 5.49
N ARG A 93 -22.86 -1.01 4.50
CA ARG A 93 -23.01 -0.15 3.29
C ARG A 93 -23.57 1.26 3.60
N SER A 94 -24.25 1.45 4.73
CA SER A 94 -24.79 2.76 5.09
C SER A 94 -23.77 3.66 5.77
N THR A 95 -22.84 3.07 6.54
CA THR A 95 -21.88 3.85 7.37
C THR A 95 -20.43 3.67 6.94
N GLY A 96 -20.09 2.57 6.27
CA GLY A 96 -18.72 2.15 6.00
C GLY A 96 -18.07 1.38 7.16
N ALA A 97 -18.76 1.15 8.28
CA ALA A 97 -18.18 0.48 9.45
C ALA A 97 -17.88 -1.00 9.17
N ILE A 98 -16.70 -1.46 9.59
CA ILE A 98 -16.31 -2.87 9.58
C ILE A 98 -16.86 -3.53 10.85
N GLY A 99 -17.66 -4.60 10.68
CA GLY A 99 -18.22 -5.38 11.81
C GLY A 99 -17.40 -6.59 12.18
N SER A 100 -16.87 -7.32 11.21
CA SER A 100 -16.10 -8.55 11.45
C SER A 100 -15.12 -8.86 10.32
N PHE A 101 -14.12 -9.66 10.66
CA PHE A 101 -13.14 -10.29 9.76
C PHE A 101 -13.40 -11.79 9.72
N THR A 102 -13.32 -12.40 8.55
CA THR A 102 -13.41 -13.85 8.36
C THR A 102 -12.36 -14.30 7.37
N LEU A 103 -11.40 -15.12 7.81
CA LEU A 103 -10.39 -15.73 6.93
C LEU A 103 -11.03 -16.87 6.13
N ASN A 104 -10.92 -16.82 4.81
CA ASN A 104 -11.54 -17.78 3.89
C ASN A 104 -10.54 -18.77 3.29
N ALA A 105 -9.32 -18.32 2.96
CA ALA A 105 -8.28 -19.15 2.38
C ALA A 105 -6.88 -18.58 2.66
N THR A 106 -5.88 -19.46 2.61
CA THR A 106 -4.45 -19.14 2.62
C THR A 106 -3.80 -19.77 1.40
N THR A 107 -3.25 -18.95 0.51
CA THR A 107 -2.59 -19.38 -0.73
C THR A 107 -1.08 -19.21 -0.59
N ILE A 108 -0.34 -20.31 -0.51
CA ILE A 108 1.12 -20.30 -0.39
C ILE A 108 1.77 -19.98 -1.73
N LEU A 109 2.72 -19.04 -1.75
CA LEU A 109 3.52 -18.73 -2.93
C LEU A 109 4.58 -19.81 -3.17
N ARG A 110 4.62 -20.31 -4.41
CA ARG A 110 5.46 -21.46 -4.82
C ARG A 110 6.19 -21.13 -6.11
N ASP A 111 7.38 -21.69 -6.26
CA ASP A 111 8.11 -21.66 -7.53
C ASP A 111 7.41 -22.46 -8.64
N GLY A 112 7.91 -22.37 -9.87
CA GLY A 112 7.38 -23.10 -11.01
C GLY A 112 7.44 -24.63 -10.86
N GLY A 113 8.27 -25.15 -9.97
CA GLY A 113 8.37 -26.57 -9.60
C GLY A 113 7.38 -26.99 -8.51
N GLY A 114 6.71 -26.01 -7.84
CA GLY A 114 5.77 -26.26 -6.76
C GLY A 114 6.38 -26.23 -5.36
N THR A 115 7.69 -25.90 -5.22
CA THR A 115 8.34 -25.70 -3.93
C THR A 115 7.95 -24.33 -3.38
N ALA A 116 7.63 -24.24 -2.10
CA ALA A 116 7.31 -22.96 -1.49
C ALA A 116 8.52 -22.01 -1.50
N PHE A 117 8.26 -20.74 -1.76
CA PHE A 117 9.23 -19.69 -1.46
C PHE A 117 9.47 -19.62 0.06
N SER A 118 10.58 -19.01 0.44
CA SER A 118 10.94 -18.78 1.83
C SER A 118 11.17 -17.29 2.07
N GLY A 119 10.65 -16.78 3.17
CA GLY A 119 10.96 -15.44 3.63
C GLY A 119 12.35 -15.26 4.22
N LEU A 120 13.15 -16.33 4.30
CA LEU A 120 14.54 -16.22 4.75
C LEU A 120 15.32 -15.22 3.91
N ASN A 121 16.08 -14.36 4.58
CA ASN A 121 17.05 -13.49 3.94
C ASN A 121 17.97 -14.32 3.01
N PRO A 122 18.31 -13.83 1.81
CA PRO A 122 19.15 -14.56 0.86
C PRO A 122 20.44 -15.13 1.44
N ALA A 123 21.05 -14.48 2.46
CA ALA A 123 22.22 -14.98 3.17
C ALA A 123 21.98 -16.36 3.85
N PHE A 124 20.77 -16.62 4.33
CA PHE A 124 20.41 -17.89 4.97
C PHE A 124 20.06 -18.98 3.96
N LEU A 125 19.88 -18.64 2.70
CA LEU A 125 19.79 -19.57 1.57
C LEU A 125 21.18 -19.77 0.90
N ASN A 126 22.24 -19.86 1.68
CA ASN A 126 23.66 -20.01 1.31
C ASN A 126 24.35 -18.75 0.77
N GLY A 127 23.73 -17.57 0.80
CA GLY A 127 24.32 -16.34 0.26
C GLY A 127 24.70 -16.43 -1.23
N ASN A 128 24.21 -17.43 -1.96
CA ASN A 128 24.54 -17.67 -3.35
C ASN A 128 23.45 -17.07 -4.25
N ALA A 129 23.87 -16.28 -5.24
CA ALA A 129 22.97 -15.67 -6.21
C ALA A 129 22.06 -16.69 -6.92
N ALA A 130 22.50 -17.96 -7.10
CA ALA A 130 21.68 -19.02 -7.68
C ALA A 130 20.48 -19.42 -6.80
N ASN A 131 20.51 -19.10 -5.50
CA ASN A 131 19.42 -19.40 -4.55
C ASN A 131 18.46 -18.21 -4.33
N LEU A 132 18.74 -17.05 -4.94
CA LEU A 132 17.90 -15.85 -4.78
C LEU A 132 16.44 -16.08 -5.22
N GLY A 133 16.23 -16.92 -6.23
CA GLY A 133 14.89 -17.26 -6.69
C GLY A 133 14.02 -18.02 -5.67
N ARG A 134 14.53 -18.34 -4.47
CA ARG A 134 13.78 -18.97 -3.38
C ARG A 134 13.53 -18.04 -2.20
N SER A 135 14.34 -16.99 -2.03
CA SER A 135 14.10 -15.92 -1.08
C SER A 135 13.05 -14.98 -1.64
N LEU A 136 12.03 -14.66 -0.86
CA LEU A 136 10.97 -13.73 -1.27
C LEU A 136 10.50 -12.92 -0.07
N ASP A 137 10.47 -11.59 -0.26
CA ASP A 137 9.93 -10.61 0.67
C ASP A 137 8.79 -9.84 -0.05
N PRO A 138 7.58 -10.38 -0.07
CA PRO A 138 6.48 -9.81 -0.85
C PRO A 138 5.94 -8.54 -0.18
N GLU A 139 5.82 -7.44 -0.96
CA GLU A 139 5.37 -6.15 -0.41
C GLU A 139 4.25 -5.49 -1.25
N GLY A 140 4.00 -5.93 -2.48
CA GLY A 140 2.92 -5.39 -3.31
C GLY A 140 2.15 -6.49 -4.01
N LEU A 141 0.83 -6.33 -4.10
CA LEU A 141 -0.10 -7.32 -4.64
C LEU A 141 -1.05 -6.71 -5.67
N VAL A 142 -1.18 -7.38 -6.81
CA VAL A 142 -2.24 -7.12 -7.79
C VAL A 142 -2.97 -8.43 -8.09
N ARG A 143 -4.30 -8.38 -8.17
CA ARG A 143 -5.10 -9.48 -8.69
C ARG A 143 -5.52 -9.18 -10.13
N LEU A 144 -5.10 -10.02 -11.07
CA LEU A 144 -5.45 -9.90 -12.49
C LEU A 144 -6.86 -10.42 -12.76
N SER A 145 -7.47 -9.98 -13.86
CA SER A 145 -8.83 -10.39 -14.26
C SER A 145 -8.99 -11.90 -14.55
N ASN A 146 -7.88 -12.58 -14.89
CA ASN A 146 -7.84 -14.04 -15.07
C ASN A 146 -7.68 -14.81 -13.75
N GLY A 147 -7.63 -14.11 -12.60
CA GLY A 147 -7.44 -14.70 -11.27
C GLY A 147 -5.99 -14.90 -10.86
N HIS A 148 -5.02 -14.59 -11.72
CA HIS A 148 -3.61 -14.60 -11.38
C HIS A 148 -3.26 -13.44 -10.44
N TYR A 149 -2.06 -13.50 -9.86
CA TYR A 149 -1.50 -12.45 -9.02
C TYR A 149 -0.20 -11.92 -9.62
N LEU A 150 0.02 -10.61 -9.51
CA LEU A 150 1.35 -10.03 -9.59
C LEU A 150 1.78 -9.68 -8.17
N VAL A 151 3.00 -10.03 -7.81
CA VAL A 151 3.59 -9.77 -6.49
C VAL A 151 4.93 -9.08 -6.68
N SER A 152 5.15 -7.98 -5.97
CA SER A 152 6.47 -7.34 -5.92
C SER A 152 7.31 -7.88 -4.77
N ASP A 153 8.63 -7.79 -4.91
CA ASP A 153 9.63 -8.35 -4.00
C ASP A 153 10.59 -7.26 -3.53
N GLU A 154 10.83 -7.20 -2.22
CA GLU A 154 11.73 -6.24 -1.61
C GLU A 154 13.19 -6.73 -1.60
N TYR A 155 13.44 -8.01 -1.47
CA TYR A 155 14.81 -8.56 -1.46
C TYR A 155 15.54 -8.34 -2.78
N GLY A 156 14.91 -8.75 -3.88
CA GLY A 156 15.41 -8.43 -5.21
C GLY A 156 14.29 -7.68 -5.95
N PRO A 157 14.45 -6.38 -6.29
CA PRO A 157 13.32 -5.57 -6.79
C PRO A 157 12.77 -6.18 -8.09
N SER A 158 11.89 -7.15 -7.94
CA SER A 158 11.27 -7.92 -9.02
C SER A 158 9.76 -7.89 -8.92
N VAL A 159 9.08 -8.18 -10.03
CA VAL A 159 7.64 -8.43 -10.08
C VAL A 159 7.45 -9.84 -10.62
N ILE A 160 6.70 -10.66 -9.90
CA ILE A 160 6.51 -12.08 -10.20
C ILE A 160 5.03 -12.33 -10.45
N GLU A 161 4.70 -13.02 -11.55
CA GLU A 161 3.35 -13.48 -11.83
C GLU A 161 3.16 -14.90 -11.28
N PHE A 162 2.08 -15.08 -10.50
CA PHE A 162 1.63 -16.34 -9.95
C PHE A 162 0.24 -16.68 -10.51
N ASP A 163 -0.06 -17.96 -10.69
CA ASP A 163 -1.41 -18.40 -10.98
C ASP A 163 -2.32 -18.29 -9.73
N ALA A 164 -3.60 -18.58 -9.90
CA ALA A 164 -4.60 -18.52 -8.82
C ALA A 164 -4.30 -19.49 -7.65
N SER A 165 -3.45 -20.49 -7.85
CA SER A 165 -3.01 -21.43 -6.82
C SER A 165 -1.74 -20.97 -6.08
N GLY A 166 -1.16 -19.84 -6.47
CA GLY A 166 0.09 -19.30 -5.93
C GLY A 166 1.35 -19.89 -6.55
N ARG A 167 1.26 -20.57 -7.71
CA ARG A 167 2.41 -21.10 -8.42
C ARG A 167 2.98 -20.07 -9.39
N GLN A 168 4.29 -19.85 -9.35
CA GLN A 168 5.00 -18.92 -10.23
C GLN A 168 4.85 -19.31 -11.70
N ILE A 169 4.49 -18.33 -12.52
CA ILE A 169 4.40 -18.43 -13.98
C ILE A 169 5.64 -17.83 -14.61
N ARG A 170 5.98 -16.58 -14.22
CA ARG A 170 7.14 -15.84 -14.77
C ARG A 170 7.56 -14.72 -13.83
N THR A 171 8.77 -14.19 -14.07
CA THR A 171 9.28 -12.98 -13.43
C THR A 171 9.48 -11.89 -14.49
N PHE A 172 9.10 -10.67 -14.18
CA PHE A 172 9.32 -9.50 -15.02
C PHE A 172 10.80 -9.11 -15.00
N THR A 173 11.28 -8.47 -16.07
CA THR A 173 12.68 -8.06 -16.16
C THR A 173 12.96 -6.85 -15.29
N THR A 174 13.73 -7.02 -14.24
CA THR A 174 14.17 -5.92 -13.37
C THR A 174 15.10 -4.98 -14.11
N PRO A 175 14.82 -3.64 -14.10
CA PRO A 175 15.74 -2.66 -14.66
C PRO A 175 17.14 -2.71 -14.03
N ALA A 176 18.18 -2.66 -14.84
CA ALA A 176 19.57 -2.87 -14.39
C ALA A 176 20.04 -1.88 -13.33
N ASN A 177 19.50 -0.64 -13.33
CA ASN A 177 19.84 0.39 -12.36
C ASN A 177 19.27 0.13 -10.96
N LEU A 178 18.29 -0.77 -10.81
CA LEU A 178 17.71 -1.14 -9.52
C LEU A 178 18.46 -2.29 -8.85
N ILE A 179 19.23 -3.06 -9.62
CA ILE A 179 19.97 -4.21 -9.12
C ILE A 179 21.10 -3.74 -8.20
N ALA A 180 21.10 -4.23 -6.96
CA ALA A 180 22.15 -3.94 -6.00
C ALA A 180 23.51 -4.45 -6.51
N ARG A 181 24.54 -3.59 -6.46
CA ARG A 181 25.89 -3.92 -6.97
C ARG A 181 26.97 -3.47 -6.03
N ARG A 182 28.03 -4.27 -5.95
CA ARG A 182 29.30 -3.92 -5.32
C ARG A 182 30.09 -2.91 -6.16
N ALA A 183 31.14 -2.31 -5.57
CA ALA A 183 32.00 -1.35 -6.25
C ALA A 183 32.65 -1.88 -7.55
N ASN A 184 32.88 -3.18 -7.65
CA ASN A 184 33.40 -3.84 -8.87
C ASN A 184 32.32 -4.10 -9.94
N GLY A 185 31.07 -3.66 -9.71
CA GLY A 185 29.94 -3.84 -10.62
C GLY A 185 29.21 -5.19 -10.54
N THR A 186 29.69 -6.14 -9.72
CA THR A 186 29.00 -7.43 -9.57
C THR A 186 27.69 -7.27 -8.81
N PRO A 187 26.59 -7.92 -9.24
CA PRO A 187 25.34 -7.97 -8.48
C PRO A 187 25.54 -8.63 -7.12
N ASP A 188 24.88 -8.06 -6.10
CA ASP A 188 24.85 -8.64 -4.77
C ASP A 188 23.51 -8.32 -4.09
N TYR A 189 22.69 -9.33 -3.91
CA TYR A 189 21.38 -9.21 -3.29
C TYR A 189 21.40 -9.58 -1.80
N VAL A 190 22.53 -10.04 -1.29
CA VAL A 190 22.72 -10.48 0.09
C VAL A 190 23.24 -9.35 0.96
N ALA A 191 24.24 -8.60 0.46
CA ALA A 191 24.88 -7.55 1.23
C ALA A 191 24.01 -6.29 1.31
N GLY A 192 24.20 -5.58 2.42
CA GLY A 192 23.77 -4.20 2.61
C GLY A 192 24.94 -3.20 2.45
N ARG A 193 24.71 -1.96 2.88
CA ARG A 193 25.80 -0.97 2.99
C ARG A 193 26.83 -1.41 4.05
N PRO A 194 28.11 -1.10 3.87
CA PRO A 194 28.72 -0.32 2.78
C PRO A 194 29.06 -1.15 1.53
N ASP A 195 28.83 -2.43 1.51
CA ASP A 195 29.31 -3.33 0.46
C ASP A 195 28.61 -3.08 -0.90
N ILE A 196 27.32 -2.81 -0.90
CA ILE A 196 26.61 -2.35 -2.10
C ILE A 196 26.72 -0.84 -2.25
N VAL A 197 27.00 -0.39 -3.47
CA VAL A 197 27.24 1.01 -3.80
C VAL A 197 26.26 1.59 -4.81
N THR A 198 25.46 0.76 -5.47
CA THR A 198 24.38 1.16 -6.40
C THR A 198 23.19 0.23 -6.30
N GLY A 199 22.07 0.61 -6.91
CA GLY A 199 20.83 -0.15 -6.89
C GLY A 199 20.00 0.08 -5.64
N ARG A 200 19.10 -0.86 -5.32
CA ARG A 200 18.23 -0.78 -4.16
C ARG A 200 19.03 -0.71 -2.86
N GLN A 201 18.54 0.00 -1.85
CA GLN A 201 19.08 -0.12 -0.50
C GLN A 201 18.74 -1.50 0.08
N ASP A 202 19.51 -1.97 1.07
CA ASP A 202 19.26 -3.25 1.74
C ASP A 202 17.86 -3.25 2.36
N ASN A 203 17.07 -4.29 2.05
CA ASN A 203 15.67 -4.40 2.47
C ASN A 203 14.84 -3.13 2.14
N ARG A 204 14.96 -2.63 0.89
CA ARG A 204 14.25 -1.45 0.35
C ARG A 204 14.08 -1.59 -1.16
N GLY A 205 13.58 -2.75 -1.60
CA GLY A 205 13.22 -3.02 -2.99
C GLY A 205 11.85 -2.46 -3.36
N PHE A 206 11.06 -3.23 -4.11
CA PHE A 206 9.70 -2.82 -4.45
C PHE A 206 8.76 -3.04 -3.26
N GLU A 207 8.20 -1.95 -2.76
CA GLU A 207 7.30 -1.92 -1.61
C GLU A 207 5.83 -2.02 -2.02
N GLY A 208 5.44 -1.36 -3.09
CA GLY A 208 4.06 -1.36 -3.54
C GLY A 208 3.92 -1.67 -5.01
N LEU A 209 2.76 -2.23 -5.38
CA LEU A 209 2.45 -2.65 -6.75
C LEU A 209 0.99 -2.34 -7.08
N THR A 210 0.74 -1.80 -8.27
CA THR A 210 -0.62 -1.58 -8.75
C THR A 210 -0.74 -1.78 -10.25
N LEU A 211 -1.97 -1.90 -10.74
CA LEU A 211 -2.28 -2.10 -12.16
C LEU A 211 -3.07 -0.91 -12.69
N SER A 212 -2.69 -0.41 -13.88
CA SER A 212 -3.50 0.59 -14.59
C SER A 212 -4.93 0.10 -14.83
N ALA A 213 -5.87 1.03 -14.93
CA ALA A 213 -7.29 0.70 -15.09
C ALA A 213 -7.60 -0.15 -16.34
N ASP A 214 -6.77 -0.07 -17.37
CA ASP A 214 -6.88 -0.89 -18.59
C ASP A 214 -6.17 -2.25 -18.47
N GLY A 215 -5.52 -2.53 -17.36
CA GLY A 215 -4.83 -3.79 -17.08
C GLY A 215 -3.52 -4.00 -17.84
N ARG A 216 -3.01 -2.99 -18.55
CA ARG A 216 -1.85 -3.15 -19.44
C ARG A 216 -0.52 -2.78 -18.80
N THR A 217 -0.54 -1.87 -17.83
CA THR A 217 0.67 -1.37 -17.18
C THR A 217 0.63 -1.69 -15.70
N ALA A 218 1.66 -2.36 -15.20
CA ALA A 218 1.89 -2.50 -13.77
C ALA A 218 2.88 -1.41 -13.32
N TYR A 219 2.59 -0.76 -12.19
CA TYR A 219 3.46 0.23 -11.56
C TYR A 219 3.97 -0.34 -10.25
N ALA A 220 5.28 -0.50 -10.15
CA ALA A 220 5.96 -0.88 -8.92
C ALA A 220 6.73 0.32 -8.37
N VAL A 221 6.69 0.56 -7.08
CA VAL A 221 7.38 1.67 -6.41
C VAL A 221 8.39 1.13 -5.41
N LEU A 222 9.61 1.69 -5.42
CA LEU A 222 10.59 1.40 -4.38
C LEU A 222 10.15 2.03 -3.05
N GLN A 223 10.56 1.45 -1.93
CA GLN A 223 10.33 2.05 -0.61
C GLN A 223 11.15 3.33 -0.44
N ASP A 224 12.45 3.26 -0.77
CA ASP A 224 13.44 4.30 -0.53
C ASP A 224 14.19 4.70 -1.82
N PRO A 225 14.91 5.85 -1.84
CA PRO A 225 15.82 6.20 -2.92
C PRO A 225 16.91 5.15 -3.12
N LEU A 226 17.42 4.98 -4.35
CA LEU A 226 18.55 4.09 -4.61
C LEU A 226 19.80 4.47 -3.80
N VAL A 227 20.65 3.48 -3.52
CA VAL A 227 21.86 3.60 -2.67
C VAL A 227 22.67 4.85 -2.98
N ASN A 228 22.91 5.12 -4.25
CA ASN A 228 23.78 6.20 -4.73
C ASN A 228 23.04 7.46 -5.20
N GLU A 229 21.71 7.49 -5.14
CA GLU A 229 20.88 8.61 -5.62
C GLU A 229 20.56 9.61 -4.52
N GLY A 230 21.56 10.34 -4.08
CA GLY A 230 21.48 11.38 -3.07
C GLY A 230 22.80 12.14 -2.91
N ASP A 231 22.75 13.24 -2.18
CA ASP A 231 23.95 14.04 -1.91
C ASP A 231 25.06 13.19 -1.29
N GLN A 232 26.27 13.40 -1.73
CA GLN A 232 27.46 12.63 -1.34
C GLN A 232 27.38 11.13 -1.75
N GLY A 233 26.60 10.80 -2.77
CA GLY A 233 26.39 9.41 -3.18
C GLY A 233 25.62 8.56 -2.17
N ASP A 234 24.76 9.19 -1.36
CA ASP A 234 24.00 8.51 -0.31
C ASP A 234 22.50 8.77 -0.44
N GLY A 235 21.75 7.77 -0.91
CA GLY A 235 20.31 7.84 -1.09
C GLY A 235 19.52 8.16 0.18
N ARG A 236 20.08 7.88 1.36
CA ARG A 236 19.46 8.28 2.65
C ARG A 236 19.29 9.79 2.79
N ARG A 237 20.05 10.58 2.04
CA ARG A 237 19.96 12.06 2.00
C ARG A 237 18.93 12.56 1.01
N SER A 238 18.42 11.68 0.14
CA SER A 238 17.48 12.00 -0.92
C SER A 238 16.04 11.78 -0.49
N ARG A 239 15.12 12.28 -1.32
CA ARG A 239 13.68 12.01 -1.26
C ARG A 239 13.14 11.53 -2.61
N ASN A 240 14.05 11.22 -3.55
CA ASN A 240 13.69 10.83 -4.92
C ASN A 240 13.55 9.30 -5.02
N VAL A 241 12.33 8.82 -4.99
CA VAL A 241 11.98 7.41 -5.09
C VAL A 241 11.53 7.10 -6.53
N ARG A 242 11.89 5.93 -7.05
CA ARG A 242 11.53 5.52 -8.41
C ARG A 242 10.24 4.73 -8.43
N ILE A 243 9.31 5.12 -9.32
CA ILE A 243 8.16 4.33 -9.77
C ILE A 243 8.55 3.73 -11.12
N VAL A 244 8.41 2.42 -11.26
CA VAL A 244 8.72 1.70 -12.51
C VAL A 244 7.41 1.24 -13.15
N ALA A 245 7.24 1.57 -14.43
CA ALA A 245 6.15 1.08 -15.26
C ALA A 245 6.59 -0.15 -16.04
N PHE A 246 5.82 -1.22 -15.96
CA PHE A 246 6.03 -2.46 -16.72
C PHE A 246 4.86 -2.69 -17.67
N ASP A 247 5.15 -3.08 -18.91
CA ASP A 247 4.14 -3.68 -19.78
C ASP A 247 3.81 -5.10 -19.27
N VAL A 248 2.55 -5.32 -18.90
CA VAL A 248 2.11 -6.58 -18.28
C VAL A 248 2.25 -7.75 -19.25
N ALA A 249 2.05 -7.56 -20.55
CA ALA A 249 2.10 -8.64 -21.52
C ALA A 249 3.52 -9.17 -21.70
N SER A 250 4.51 -8.29 -21.84
CA SER A 250 5.92 -8.64 -22.06
C SER A 250 6.72 -8.80 -20.77
N GLY A 251 6.27 -8.21 -19.63
CA GLY A 251 7.05 -8.12 -18.39
C GLY A 251 8.27 -7.22 -18.48
N GLN A 252 8.34 -6.32 -19.49
CA GLN A 252 9.46 -5.40 -19.68
C GLN A 252 9.14 -4.03 -19.08
N SER A 253 10.15 -3.39 -18.46
CA SER A 253 10.02 -2.01 -18.02
C SER A 253 9.93 -1.06 -19.23
N THR A 254 8.95 -0.17 -19.20
CA THR A 254 8.70 0.83 -20.27
C THR A 254 9.09 2.24 -19.86
N ALA A 255 9.06 2.55 -18.57
CA ALA A 255 9.42 3.86 -18.03
C ALA A 255 9.79 3.78 -16.54
N GLN A 256 10.51 4.82 -16.07
CA GLN A 256 10.71 5.10 -14.67
C GLN A 256 10.37 6.57 -14.40
N TYR A 257 9.71 6.85 -13.28
CA TYR A 257 9.33 8.21 -12.86
C TYR A 257 9.84 8.49 -11.45
N ILE A 258 10.04 9.77 -11.13
CA ILE A 258 10.45 10.18 -9.79
C ILE A 258 9.23 10.62 -8.99
N TYR A 259 9.04 9.95 -7.87
CA TYR A 259 8.20 10.36 -6.77
C TYR A 259 9.06 11.02 -5.69
N GLN A 260 8.66 12.18 -5.18
CA GLN A 260 9.37 12.84 -4.11
C GLN A 260 8.65 12.64 -2.77
N LEU A 261 9.29 11.93 -1.85
CA LEU A 261 8.81 11.78 -0.46
C LEU A 261 8.52 13.14 0.17
N GLU A 262 7.63 13.19 1.16
CA GLU A 262 7.38 14.41 1.90
C GLU A 262 8.65 14.93 2.57
N SER A 263 8.83 16.24 2.55
CA SER A 263 10.04 16.85 3.08
C SER A 263 10.07 16.75 4.60
N ARG A 264 11.22 16.30 5.15
CA ARG A 264 11.47 16.36 6.59
C ARG A 264 11.23 17.75 7.18
N THR A 265 11.48 18.82 6.38
CA THR A 265 11.27 20.20 6.82
C THR A 265 9.79 20.47 7.07
N VAL A 266 8.93 20.00 6.17
CA VAL A 266 7.45 20.09 6.33
C VAL A 266 7.01 19.24 7.51
N ILE A 267 7.47 17.99 7.59
CA ILE A 267 7.07 17.08 8.67
C ILE A 267 7.51 17.62 10.05
N ASN A 268 8.76 18.07 10.18
CA ASN A 268 9.29 18.63 11.43
C ASN A 268 8.60 19.97 11.81
N ALA A 269 8.10 20.73 10.83
CA ALA A 269 7.31 21.94 11.10
C ALA A 269 5.92 21.60 11.65
N VAL A 270 5.26 20.55 11.14
CA VAL A 270 3.95 20.07 11.61
C VAL A 270 4.07 19.32 12.93
N VAL A 271 5.15 18.56 13.12
CA VAL A 271 5.43 17.75 14.31
C VAL A 271 6.84 18.04 14.81
N PRO A 272 7.05 19.17 15.54
CA PRO A 272 8.40 19.59 15.97
C PRO A 272 9.15 18.55 16.79
N THR A 273 8.45 17.67 17.50
CA THR A 273 9.03 16.58 18.31
C THR A 273 9.51 15.39 17.47
N ALA A 274 9.13 15.31 16.18
CA ALA A 274 9.54 14.19 15.32
C ALA A 274 11.03 14.25 14.94
N THR A 275 11.62 15.45 14.72
CA THR A 275 13.08 15.69 14.56
C THR A 275 13.79 14.81 13.51
N PHE A 276 13.21 14.66 12.30
CA PHE A 276 13.86 13.91 11.22
C PHE A 276 15.13 14.59 10.70
N SER A 277 16.19 13.79 10.50
CA SER A 277 17.51 14.26 10.06
C SER A 277 17.59 14.42 8.53
N ALA A 278 18.38 15.42 8.08
CA ALA A 278 18.71 15.58 6.67
C ALA A 278 19.57 14.44 6.10
N THR A 279 20.34 13.77 6.97
CA THR A 279 21.27 12.71 6.56
C THR A 279 20.60 11.33 6.49
N ASN A 280 19.34 11.22 6.89
CA ASN A 280 18.63 9.94 6.92
C ASN A 280 17.16 10.06 6.50
N GLN A 281 16.79 11.12 5.79
CA GLN A 281 15.39 11.33 5.36
C GLN A 281 14.87 10.17 4.51
N GLY A 282 15.65 9.78 3.47
CA GLY A 282 15.27 8.71 2.56
C GLY A 282 15.49 7.29 3.12
N ARG A 283 15.48 7.13 4.44
CA ARG A 283 15.44 5.86 5.16
C ARG A 283 14.45 5.90 6.32
N SER A 284 14.20 7.12 6.83
CA SER A 284 13.25 7.33 7.94
C SER A 284 11.83 7.55 7.47
N ILE A 285 11.66 7.93 6.20
CA ILE A 285 10.39 8.19 5.53
C ILE A 285 10.42 7.40 4.23
N GLY A 286 9.41 6.59 3.97
CA GLY A 286 9.33 5.75 2.77
C GLY A 286 7.92 5.64 2.24
N VAL A 287 7.81 5.04 1.07
CA VAL A 287 6.53 4.61 0.48
C VAL A 287 6.14 3.27 1.11
N SER A 288 4.86 3.05 1.34
CA SER A 288 4.32 1.76 1.82
C SER A 288 3.38 1.09 0.83
N SER A 289 2.70 1.86 -0.03
CA SER A 289 1.76 1.29 -0.99
C SER A 289 1.53 2.24 -2.15
N ILE A 290 1.07 1.70 -3.25
CA ILE A 290 0.63 2.45 -4.43
C ILE A 290 -0.66 1.84 -4.98
N HIS A 291 -1.64 2.66 -5.34
CA HIS A 291 -2.92 2.19 -5.85
C HIS A 291 -3.36 3.03 -7.06
N ALA A 292 -3.74 2.37 -8.16
CA ALA A 292 -4.20 3.07 -9.37
C ALA A 292 -5.68 3.47 -9.27
N LEU A 293 -5.95 4.68 -9.74
CA LEU A 293 -7.30 5.21 -9.93
C LEU A 293 -7.78 4.99 -11.36
N SER A 294 -9.10 4.96 -11.55
CA SER A 294 -9.70 4.69 -12.87
C SER A 294 -9.43 5.77 -13.91
N ASP A 295 -9.02 6.96 -13.50
CA ASP A 295 -8.68 8.09 -14.37
C ASP A 295 -7.18 8.17 -14.73
N GLY A 296 -6.38 7.19 -14.35
CA GLY A 296 -4.95 7.07 -14.62
C GLY A 296 -4.04 7.77 -13.60
N ARG A 297 -4.60 8.46 -12.60
CA ARG A 297 -3.84 8.90 -11.44
C ARG A 297 -3.55 7.73 -10.50
N LEU A 298 -2.63 7.93 -9.57
CA LEU A 298 -2.28 6.92 -8.57
C LEU A 298 -2.42 7.53 -7.17
N ILE A 299 -2.65 6.69 -6.16
CA ILE A 299 -2.50 7.05 -4.75
C ILE A 299 -1.23 6.39 -4.23
N VAL A 300 -0.43 7.14 -3.49
CA VAL A 300 0.77 6.65 -2.80
C VAL A 300 0.60 6.85 -1.31
N LEU A 301 0.87 5.81 -0.53
CA LEU A 301 0.91 5.85 0.91
C LEU A 301 2.34 6.06 1.38
N GLU A 302 2.56 7.13 2.16
CA GLU A 302 3.84 7.41 2.80
C GLU A 302 3.75 7.24 4.32
N ARG A 303 4.81 6.70 4.90
CA ARG A 303 4.97 6.60 6.35
C ARG A 303 6.38 6.87 6.81
N ASP A 304 6.51 7.24 8.06
CA ASP A 304 7.73 7.05 8.83
C ASP A 304 7.73 5.67 9.52
N ASN A 305 8.88 5.27 10.07
CA ASN A 305 9.07 4.01 10.79
C ASN A 305 8.81 4.18 12.29
N ARG A 306 7.72 4.88 12.68
CA ARG A 306 7.39 5.17 14.08
C ARG A 306 5.94 4.86 14.37
N GLY A 307 5.64 4.61 15.62
CA GLY A 307 4.31 4.28 16.09
C GLY A 307 4.28 2.99 16.88
N LEU A 308 3.10 2.52 17.23
CA LEU A 308 2.90 1.28 17.96
C LEU A 308 3.23 0.08 17.07
N GLY A 309 4.34 -0.57 17.33
CA GLY A 309 4.89 -1.71 16.58
C GLY A 309 5.94 -2.44 17.39
N VAL A 310 6.68 -3.33 16.75
CA VAL A 310 7.68 -4.17 17.43
C VAL A 310 8.88 -3.38 17.97
N ASP A 311 9.23 -2.27 17.30
CA ASP A 311 10.34 -1.39 17.71
C ASP A 311 9.94 -0.39 18.79
N ASP A 312 8.65 -0.03 18.90
CA ASP A 312 8.10 0.86 19.93
C ASP A 312 6.72 0.37 20.41
N PRO A 313 6.68 -0.77 21.13
CA PRO A 313 5.42 -1.45 21.47
C PRO A 313 4.55 -0.71 22.48
N ASN A 314 4.99 0.44 22.97
CA ASN A 314 4.21 1.36 23.81
C ASN A 314 4.05 2.77 23.19
N ALA A 315 4.42 2.95 21.91
CA ALA A 315 4.21 4.16 21.12
C ALA A 315 4.75 5.45 21.78
N ARG A 316 5.97 5.43 22.29
CA ARG A 316 6.60 6.60 22.94
C ARG A 316 7.21 7.57 21.95
N THR A 317 7.62 7.08 20.77
CA THR A 317 8.27 7.89 19.76
C THR A 317 7.24 8.69 18.97
N PRO A 318 7.38 10.03 18.87
CA PRO A 318 6.44 10.83 18.11
C PRO A 318 6.38 10.43 16.63
N VAL A 319 5.20 10.09 16.14
CA VAL A 319 4.94 9.82 14.73
C VAL A 319 4.87 11.13 13.97
N GLY A 320 5.63 11.27 12.90
CA GLY A 320 5.66 12.46 12.06
C GLY A 320 4.75 12.37 10.84
N LEU A 321 4.67 11.19 10.19
CA LEU A 321 3.98 11.04 8.92
C LEU A 321 3.30 9.67 8.80
N LYS A 322 1.99 9.71 8.55
CA LYS A 322 1.17 8.63 7.96
C LYS A 322 0.16 9.32 7.07
N SER A 323 0.41 9.35 5.76
CA SER A 323 -0.40 10.12 4.81
C SER A 323 -0.50 9.45 3.45
N ALA A 324 -1.62 9.63 2.79
CA ALA A 324 -1.79 9.24 1.40
C ALA A 324 -1.84 10.48 0.50
N PHE A 325 -1.28 10.35 -0.71
CA PHE A 325 -1.19 11.42 -1.69
C PHE A 325 -1.71 10.92 -3.04
N VAL A 326 -2.49 11.75 -3.74
CA VAL A 326 -2.81 11.52 -5.15
C VAL A 326 -1.66 12.06 -5.99
N ILE A 327 -1.18 11.26 -6.94
CA ILE A 327 -0.15 11.65 -7.89
C ILE A 327 -0.62 11.51 -9.33
N ASN A 328 0.00 12.29 -10.23
CA ASN A 328 -0.24 12.19 -11.65
C ASN A 328 1.10 12.04 -12.39
N LEU A 329 1.19 11.03 -13.24
CA LEU A 329 2.36 10.75 -14.09
C LEU A 329 2.41 11.67 -15.32
N ALA A 330 1.30 12.34 -15.67
CA ALA A 330 1.26 13.24 -16.82
C ALA A 330 2.23 14.41 -16.65
N GLY A 331 3.10 14.60 -17.62
CA GLY A 331 4.16 15.62 -17.58
C GLY A 331 5.40 15.24 -16.78
N ALA A 332 5.43 14.09 -16.08
CA ALA A 332 6.62 13.59 -15.43
C ALA A 332 7.63 13.07 -16.49
N THR A 333 8.91 13.32 -16.22
CA THR A 333 9.99 12.86 -17.10
C THR A 333 10.24 11.37 -16.93
N ASN A 334 10.32 10.62 -18.03
CA ASN A 334 10.82 9.25 -17.99
C ASN A 334 12.34 9.26 -17.72
N VAL A 335 12.72 8.80 -16.54
CA VAL A 335 14.13 8.78 -16.05
C VAL A 335 14.78 7.40 -16.14
N ALA A 336 14.26 6.48 -16.96
CA ALA A 336 14.84 5.14 -17.11
C ALA A 336 16.33 5.16 -17.50
N ASN A 337 16.73 6.15 -18.31
CA ASN A 337 18.11 6.34 -18.77
C ASN A 337 18.79 7.58 -18.17
N ILE A 338 18.26 8.13 -17.07
CA ILE A 338 18.81 9.30 -16.39
C ILE A 338 19.35 8.87 -15.02
N SER A 339 20.65 9.11 -14.82
CA SER A 339 21.29 8.89 -13.52
C SER A 339 21.01 10.06 -12.58
N LEU A 340 20.62 9.74 -11.33
CA LEU A 340 20.49 10.71 -10.24
C LEU A 340 21.63 10.55 -9.21
N ALA A 341 22.68 9.82 -9.57
CA ALA A 341 23.80 9.53 -8.66
C ALA A 341 24.49 10.81 -8.15
N GLY A 342 24.77 10.84 -6.86
CA GLY A 342 25.55 11.91 -6.23
C GLY A 342 24.78 13.18 -5.89
N SER A 343 23.49 13.27 -6.18
CA SER A 343 22.68 14.48 -5.93
C SER A 343 21.27 14.14 -5.45
N SER A 344 20.79 14.92 -4.47
CA SER A 344 19.39 14.96 -4.05
C SER A 344 18.54 15.92 -4.90
N ALA A 345 19.18 16.85 -5.62
CA ALA A 345 18.51 17.73 -6.59
C ALA A 345 18.29 16.99 -7.90
N LEU A 346 17.11 17.19 -8.51
CA LEU A 346 16.83 16.65 -9.84
C LEU A 346 17.64 17.42 -10.90
N PRO A 347 18.14 16.74 -11.95
CA PRO A 347 18.78 17.40 -13.08
C PRO A 347 17.84 18.39 -13.76
N SER A 348 18.42 19.42 -14.40
CA SER A 348 17.64 20.39 -15.20
C SER A 348 16.79 19.69 -16.24
N GLY A 349 15.52 20.06 -16.34
CA GLY A 349 14.55 19.46 -17.26
C GLY A 349 13.92 18.15 -16.80
N VAL A 350 14.31 17.60 -15.64
CA VAL A 350 13.65 16.44 -15.04
C VAL A 350 12.50 16.93 -14.16
N ALA A 351 11.27 16.58 -14.55
CA ALA A 351 10.06 16.85 -13.77
C ALA A 351 9.66 15.57 -13.01
N PRO A 352 9.49 15.64 -11.67
CA PRO A 352 8.90 14.53 -10.91
C PRO A 352 7.39 14.43 -11.19
N VAL A 353 6.75 13.39 -10.69
CA VAL A 353 5.28 13.28 -10.70
C VAL A 353 4.68 14.44 -9.88
N THR A 354 3.52 14.94 -10.29
CA THR A 354 2.78 15.90 -9.48
C THR A 354 2.17 15.18 -8.26
N LYS A 355 2.11 15.86 -7.12
CA LYS A 355 1.68 15.28 -5.83
C LYS A 355 0.73 16.23 -5.14
N THR A 356 -0.41 15.70 -4.68
CA THR A 356 -1.44 16.44 -3.94
C THR A 356 -1.84 15.64 -2.70
N ALA A 357 -1.96 16.31 -1.55
CA ALA A 357 -2.43 15.68 -0.31
C ALA A 357 -3.83 15.09 -0.51
N PHE A 358 -4.03 13.87 -0.03
CA PHE A 358 -5.31 13.15 -0.11
C PHE A 358 -5.87 12.86 1.28
N LEU A 359 -5.10 12.20 2.14
CA LEU A 359 -5.55 11.80 3.48
C LEU A 359 -4.40 11.90 4.48
N ASP A 360 -4.55 12.74 5.49
CA ASP A 360 -3.69 12.73 6.68
C ASP A 360 -4.25 11.69 7.67
N ILE A 361 -3.76 10.45 7.54
CA ILE A 361 -4.16 9.30 8.37
C ILE A 361 -3.79 9.57 9.82
N ARG A 362 -2.58 10.11 10.05
CA ARG A 362 -2.08 10.45 11.38
C ARG A 362 -3.07 11.39 12.11
N ALA A 363 -3.46 12.49 11.47
CA ALA A 363 -4.38 13.45 12.08
C ALA A 363 -5.77 12.82 12.36
N LYS A 364 -6.27 11.97 11.46
CA LYS A 364 -7.55 11.29 11.66
C LYS A 364 -7.52 10.32 12.83
N LEU A 365 -6.45 9.54 12.98
CA LEU A 365 -6.31 8.60 14.10
C LEU A 365 -6.14 9.34 15.44
N ILE A 366 -5.36 10.43 15.47
CA ILE A 366 -5.24 11.28 16.67
C ILE A 366 -6.61 11.84 17.08
N ALA A 367 -7.36 12.39 16.12
CA ALA A 367 -8.69 12.94 16.40
C ALA A 367 -9.68 11.90 16.92
N ALA A 368 -9.47 10.63 16.55
CA ALA A 368 -10.26 9.49 17.05
C ALA A 368 -9.73 8.90 18.37
N GLY A 369 -8.66 9.43 18.96
CA GLY A 369 -8.03 8.90 20.17
C GLY A 369 -7.36 7.53 19.98
N ILE A 370 -6.95 7.21 18.76
CA ILE A 370 -6.37 5.90 18.40
C ILE A 370 -4.84 6.03 18.37
N ALA A 371 -4.15 5.11 19.03
CA ALA A 371 -2.71 4.97 18.91
C ALA A 371 -2.31 4.66 17.47
N ILE A 372 -1.42 5.48 16.91
CA ILE A 372 -0.98 5.34 15.52
C ILE A 372 -0.07 4.11 15.42
N PRO A 373 -0.36 3.15 14.50
CA PRO A 373 0.53 2.01 14.29
C PRO A 373 1.81 2.41 13.57
N GLU A 374 2.84 1.61 13.73
CA GLU A 374 4.13 1.79 13.05
C GLU A 374 3.99 1.64 11.55
N LYS A 375 3.41 0.51 11.11
CA LYS A 375 3.30 0.14 9.72
C LYS A 375 1.82 0.09 9.29
N ILE A 376 1.36 1.11 8.57
CA ILE A 376 0.14 1.08 7.78
C ILE A 376 0.62 0.91 6.34
N GLU A 377 0.38 -0.24 5.72
CA GLU A 377 0.98 -0.58 4.44
C GLU A 377 -0.07 -0.94 3.38
N GLY A 378 -1.04 -1.79 3.71
CA GLY A 378 -2.09 -2.12 2.75
C GLY A 378 -3.18 -1.05 2.64
N LEU A 379 -3.56 -0.73 1.40
CA LEU A 379 -4.61 0.22 1.06
C LEU A 379 -5.50 -0.34 -0.05
N ALA A 380 -6.82 -0.37 0.18
CA ALA A 380 -7.78 -0.72 -0.86
C ALA A 380 -9.06 0.12 -0.78
N PHE A 381 -9.61 0.48 -1.94
CA PHE A 381 -11.00 0.93 -1.99
C PHE A 381 -11.91 -0.27 -1.88
N GLY A 382 -12.72 -0.29 -0.83
CA GLY A 382 -13.64 -1.36 -0.52
C GLY A 382 -15.02 -1.18 -1.17
N PRO A 383 -16.07 -1.72 -0.54
CA PRO A 383 -17.42 -1.66 -1.08
C PRO A 383 -17.95 -0.22 -1.23
N ARG A 384 -18.78 -0.01 -2.26
CA ARG A 384 -19.58 1.19 -2.42
C ARG A 384 -20.55 1.37 -1.28
N LEU A 385 -20.74 2.62 -0.84
CA LEU A 385 -21.71 2.99 0.18
C LEU A 385 -23.07 3.34 -0.43
N ALA A 386 -24.12 3.22 0.36
CA ALA A 386 -25.49 3.45 -0.08
C ALA A 386 -25.74 4.91 -0.51
N ASN A 387 -24.97 5.87 0.03
CA ASN A 387 -25.04 7.28 -0.33
C ASN A 387 -24.25 7.64 -1.61
N GLY A 388 -23.74 6.64 -2.34
CA GLY A 388 -22.90 6.84 -3.54
C GLY A 388 -21.40 7.05 -3.25
N GLY A 389 -21.01 7.11 -2.00
CA GLY A 389 -19.63 7.15 -1.55
C GLY A 389 -18.92 5.80 -1.70
N ILE A 390 -17.72 5.69 -1.14
CA ILE A 390 -16.92 4.46 -1.15
C ILE A 390 -16.18 4.30 0.18
N SER A 391 -16.02 3.08 0.66
CA SER A 391 -15.13 2.80 1.78
C SER A 391 -13.68 2.73 1.33
N LEU A 392 -12.77 3.23 2.15
CA LEU A 392 -11.32 3.07 2.03
C LEU A 392 -10.86 2.24 3.22
N ILE A 393 -10.22 1.13 2.96
CA ILE A 393 -9.73 0.20 3.96
C ILE A 393 -8.21 0.29 4.00
N LEU A 394 -7.68 0.47 5.20
CA LEU A 394 -6.25 0.41 5.48
C LEU A 394 -5.97 -0.75 6.44
N ILE A 395 -4.84 -1.41 6.28
CA ILE A 395 -4.42 -2.51 7.13
C ILE A 395 -2.97 -2.33 7.56
N THR A 396 -2.64 -2.84 8.75
CA THR A 396 -1.26 -2.81 9.25
C THR A 396 -0.54 -4.11 8.99
N ASP A 397 0.74 -4.03 8.65
CA ASP A 397 1.70 -5.06 8.98
C ASP A 397 2.05 -4.92 10.48
N ASN A 398 2.00 -6.02 11.22
CA ASN A 398 2.32 -6.06 12.65
C ASN A 398 3.67 -6.75 12.93
N ASP A 399 4.50 -6.98 11.88
CA ASP A 399 5.75 -7.78 11.96
C ASP A 399 5.55 -9.10 12.74
N TYR A 400 4.35 -9.70 12.64
CA TYR A 400 3.96 -10.88 13.42
C TYR A 400 4.12 -10.73 14.93
N SER A 401 4.30 -9.50 15.43
CA SER A 401 4.68 -9.22 16.83
C SER A 401 6.00 -9.87 17.26
N VAL A 402 6.94 -10.04 16.31
CA VAL A 402 8.24 -10.70 16.55
C VAL A 402 9.38 -9.72 16.36
N THR A 403 10.29 -9.65 17.32
CA THR A 403 11.54 -8.88 17.21
C THR A 403 12.74 -9.81 17.37
N GLN A 404 13.92 -9.26 17.07
CA GLN A 404 15.19 -9.96 17.22
C GLN A 404 16.16 -9.15 18.07
N THR A 405 17.02 -9.84 18.82
CA THR A 405 18.13 -9.21 19.53
C THR A 405 19.44 -9.89 19.17
N GLY A 406 20.49 -9.08 18.94
CA GLY A 406 21.82 -9.58 18.61
C GLY A 406 21.87 -10.44 17.33
N ALA A 407 22.62 -11.53 17.36
CA ALA A 407 22.89 -12.38 16.19
C ALA A 407 21.77 -13.37 15.84
N GLY A 408 20.52 -13.08 16.16
CA GLY A 408 19.39 -13.86 15.65
C GLY A 408 18.49 -14.54 16.70
N ALA A 409 18.59 -14.19 17.98
CA ALA A 409 17.60 -14.63 18.95
C ALA A 409 16.26 -13.92 18.69
N GLN A 410 15.18 -14.69 18.52
CA GLN A 410 13.84 -14.22 18.23
C GLN A 410 12.97 -14.22 19.47
N PHE A 411 12.14 -13.17 19.61
CA PHE A 411 11.23 -13.00 20.74
C PHE A 411 9.88 -12.51 20.26
N ASP A 412 8.83 -13.00 20.89
CA ASP A 412 7.52 -12.38 20.80
C ASP A 412 7.48 -11.08 21.62
N VAL A 413 6.94 -10.03 21.02
CA VAL A 413 6.76 -8.71 21.65
C VAL A 413 5.36 -8.64 22.23
N CYS A 414 5.29 -8.42 23.52
CA CYS A 414 4.03 -8.27 24.25
C CYS A 414 3.84 -6.83 24.70
N THR A 415 2.61 -6.32 24.61
CA THR A 415 2.26 -4.95 24.99
C THR A 415 0.88 -4.88 25.63
N SER A 416 0.68 -3.92 26.52
CA SER A 416 -0.65 -3.50 26.99
C SER A 416 -1.16 -2.26 26.23
N GLY A 417 -0.49 -1.89 25.11
CA GLY A 417 -0.86 -0.77 24.25
C GLY A 417 -0.05 0.50 24.51
N ALA A 418 -0.45 1.59 23.85
CA ALA A 418 0.25 2.87 23.91
C ALA A 418 0.34 3.41 25.35
N GLY A 419 1.55 3.84 25.72
CA GLY A 419 1.86 4.30 27.09
C GLY A 419 1.91 3.20 28.14
N GLY A 420 1.65 1.94 27.76
CA GLY A 420 1.57 0.81 28.66
C GLY A 420 2.91 0.10 28.91
N ILE A 421 2.81 -1.07 29.54
CA ILE A 421 3.95 -1.95 29.80
C ILE A 421 4.22 -2.87 28.62
N THR A 422 5.48 -3.23 28.45
CA THR A 422 5.95 -4.11 27.38
C THR A 422 6.85 -5.19 27.94
N SER A 423 6.88 -6.35 27.29
CA SER A 423 7.81 -7.43 27.60
C SER A 423 8.16 -8.20 26.32
N GLN A 424 9.25 -8.96 26.40
CA GLN A 424 9.62 -9.94 25.39
C GLN A 424 9.54 -11.32 26.02
N VAL A 425 8.97 -12.27 25.31
CA VAL A 425 8.91 -13.68 25.70
C VAL A 425 9.53 -14.55 24.64
N ALA A 426 9.89 -15.78 24.98
CA ALA A 426 10.38 -16.74 23.99
C ALA A 426 9.35 -16.90 22.86
N LEU A 427 9.84 -17.12 21.63
CA LEU A 427 9.00 -17.28 20.47
C LEU A 427 7.94 -18.38 20.64
N GLY A 428 6.66 -18.04 20.47
CA GLY A 428 5.54 -18.93 20.79
C GLY A 428 5.19 -18.99 22.28
N GLY A 429 5.81 -18.16 23.12
CA GLY A 429 5.51 -18.06 24.56
C GLY A 429 4.21 -17.30 24.85
N THR A 430 3.85 -17.28 26.10
CA THR A 430 2.63 -16.58 26.58
C THR A 430 3.00 -15.22 27.13
N CYS A 431 2.32 -14.19 26.69
CA CYS A 431 2.45 -12.84 27.25
C CYS A 431 2.04 -12.80 28.73
N THR A 432 2.68 -11.92 29.48
CA THR A 432 2.32 -11.65 30.89
C THR A 432 0.87 -11.17 30.98
N ALA A 433 0.21 -11.44 32.07
CA ALA A 433 -1.18 -11.01 32.31
C ALA A 433 -1.38 -9.51 32.05
N GLY A 434 -2.40 -9.14 31.30
CA GLY A 434 -2.68 -7.76 30.87
C GLY A 434 -1.88 -7.28 29.65
N GLN A 435 -1.07 -8.14 29.04
CA GLN A 435 -0.40 -7.90 27.78
C GLN A 435 -0.86 -8.89 26.70
N SER A 436 -0.76 -8.51 25.46
CA SER A 436 -0.99 -9.36 24.26
C SER A 436 0.08 -9.12 23.21
N LEU A 437 0.16 -10.01 22.24
CA LEU A 437 0.89 -9.75 21.02
C LEU A 437 0.26 -8.55 20.29
N ILE A 438 1.04 -7.87 19.46
CA ILE A 438 0.57 -6.75 18.66
C ILE A 438 -0.41 -7.27 17.60
N ASP A 439 -1.63 -6.73 17.61
CA ASP A 439 -2.68 -7.10 16.65
C ASP A 439 -2.42 -6.50 15.24
N THR A 440 -2.84 -7.21 14.21
CA THR A 440 -3.09 -6.57 12.91
C THR A 440 -4.35 -5.74 13.01
N ARG A 441 -4.28 -4.45 12.65
CA ARG A 441 -5.41 -3.52 12.68
C ARG A 441 -5.93 -3.23 11.30
N ILE A 442 -7.23 -3.17 11.17
CA ILE A 442 -7.92 -2.83 9.93
C ILE A 442 -8.78 -1.60 10.20
N PHE A 443 -8.52 -0.53 9.44
CA PHE A 443 -9.18 0.76 9.58
C PHE A 443 -10.14 0.99 8.43
N SER A 444 -11.32 1.53 8.72
CA SER A 444 -12.25 1.98 7.71
C SER A 444 -12.39 3.49 7.71
N PHE A 445 -12.34 4.04 6.50
CA PHE A 445 -12.68 5.43 6.20
C PHE A 445 -13.84 5.45 5.20
N ALA A 446 -14.71 6.44 5.31
CA ALA A 446 -15.77 6.70 4.36
C ALA A 446 -15.44 7.95 3.54
N LEU A 447 -15.45 7.82 2.23
CA LEU A 447 -15.40 8.90 1.28
C LEU A 447 -16.84 9.28 0.89
N SER A 448 -17.13 10.55 0.81
CA SER A 448 -18.38 11.06 0.26
C SER A 448 -18.52 10.70 -1.23
N ARG A 449 -19.71 10.88 -1.79
CA ARG A 449 -19.96 10.74 -3.23
C ARG A 449 -19.05 11.64 -4.06
N ASP A 450 -18.92 12.91 -3.66
CA ASP A 450 -18.14 13.89 -4.43
C ASP A 450 -16.65 13.56 -4.42
N GLU A 451 -16.12 13.06 -3.30
CA GLU A 451 -14.76 12.59 -3.21
C GLU A 451 -14.55 11.34 -4.06
N ALA A 452 -15.46 10.38 -4.02
CA ALA A 452 -15.40 9.20 -4.88
C ALA A 452 -15.40 9.58 -6.37
N LEU A 453 -16.26 10.54 -6.77
CA LEU A 453 -16.27 11.05 -8.15
C LEU A 453 -14.96 11.78 -8.51
N SER A 454 -14.42 12.58 -7.58
CA SER A 454 -13.14 13.30 -7.80
C SER A 454 -11.96 12.35 -8.00
N LEU A 455 -12.06 11.11 -7.53
CA LEU A 455 -11.07 10.05 -7.72
C LEU A 455 -11.37 9.16 -8.95
N GLY A 456 -12.33 9.56 -9.78
CA GLY A 456 -12.68 8.85 -11.02
C GLY A 456 -13.63 7.66 -10.83
N PHE A 457 -14.14 7.42 -9.62
CA PHE A 457 -15.14 6.36 -9.42
C PHE A 457 -16.47 6.76 -10.08
N ALA A 458 -17.01 5.89 -10.93
CA ALA A 458 -18.26 6.16 -11.64
C ALA A 458 -19.41 6.49 -10.68
N ALA A 459 -20.28 7.44 -11.06
CA ALA A 459 -21.49 7.71 -10.29
C ALA A 459 -22.38 6.46 -10.23
N VAL A 460 -22.85 6.11 -9.04
CA VAL A 460 -23.95 5.14 -8.91
C VAL A 460 -25.24 5.87 -9.16
N PRO A 461 -26.09 5.48 -10.16
CA PRO A 461 -27.37 6.09 -10.35
C PRO A 461 -28.21 5.98 -9.06
N GLU A 462 -28.82 7.06 -8.63
CA GLU A 462 -29.66 7.05 -7.43
C GLU A 462 -30.86 6.09 -7.63
N PRO A 463 -31.35 5.43 -6.56
CA PRO A 463 -32.51 4.55 -6.65
C PRO A 463 -33.73 5.25 -7.28
N ALA A 464 -33.89 6.57 -7.07
CA ALA A 464 -34.87 7.39 -7.72
C ALA A 464 -34.73 7.44 -9.26
N SER A 465 -33.49 7.47 -9.77
CA SER A 465 -33.19 7.43 -11.22
C SER A 465 -33.60 6.08 -11.83
N TRP A 466 -33.39 4.98 -11.13
CA TRP A 466 -33.86 3.67 -11.54
C TRP A 466 -35.40 3.59 -11.52
N ALA A 467 -36.03 4.12 -10.47
CA ALA A 467 -37.50 4.17 -10.37
C ALA A 467 -38.09 5.01 -11.50
N MET A 468 -37.49 6.16 -11.83
CA MET A 468 -37.90 7.01 -12.96
C MET A 468 -37.69 6.30 -14.32
N LEU A 469 -36.61 5.59 -14.51
CA LEU A 469 -36.32 4.81 -15.72
C LEU A 469 -37.33 3.69 -15.88
N ILE A 470 -37.60 2.92 -14.82
CA ILE A 470 -38.62 1.83 -14.82
C ILE A 470 -40.03 2.40 -15.07
N ALA A 471 -40.36 3.51 -14.41
CA ALA A 471 -41.66 4.18 -14.64
C ALA A 471 -41.76 4.73 -16.07
N GLY A 472 -40.68 5.31 -16.61
CA GLY A 472 -40.61 5.79 -17.99
C GLY A 472 -40.79 4.68 -19.01
N PHE A 473 -40.07 3.58 -18.86
CA PHE A 473 -40.25 2.39 -19.75
C PHE A 473 -41.62 1.73 -19.54
N GLY A 474 -42.15 1.69 -18.31
CA GLY A 474 -43.49 1.19 -18.02
C GLY A 474 -44.57 2.01 -18.73
N LEU A 475 -44.51 3.33 -18.67
CA LEU A 475 -45.44 4.25 -19.31
C LEU A 475 -45.36 4.17 -20.85
N THR A 476 -44.18 4.11 -21.42
CA THR A 476 -43.98 3.98 -22.87
C THR A 476 -44.47 2.63 -23.38
N GLY A 477 -44.20 1.55 -22.67
CA GLY A 477 -44.71 0.20 -23.00
C GLY A 477 -46.23 0.13 -22.91
N PHE A 478 -46.85 0.80 -21.93
CA PHE A 478 -48.28 0.89 -21.79
C PHE A 478 -48.94 1.71 -22.93
N ALA A 479 -48.34 2.83 -23.29
CA ALA A 479 -48.78 3.68 -24.40
C ALA A 479 -48.72 2.94 -25.75
N MET A 480 -47.65 2.18 -26.02
CA MET A 480 -47.50 1.36 -27.21
C MET A 480 -48.54 0.22 -27.27
N ARG A 481 -48.86 -0.44 -26.16
CA ARG A 481 -49.89 -1.45 -26.08
C ARG A 481 -51.30 -0.88 -26.38
N ARG A 482 -51.60 0.32 -25.86
CA ARG A 482 -52.87 1.02 -26.17
C ARG A 482 -52.99 1.37 -27.65
N ARG A 483 -51.93 1.90 -28.26
CA ARG A 483 -51.88 2.25 -29.67
C ARG A 483 -52.07 1.03 -30.59
N ASN A 484 -51.45 -0.10 -30.26
CA ASN A 484 -51.61 -1.35 -31.01
C ASN A 484 -53.00 -1.97 -30.83
N LYS A 485 -53.70 -1.77 -29.69
CA LYS A 485 -55.11 -2.18 -29.53
C LYS A 485 -56.04 -1.31 -30.38
N ALA A 486 -55.82 0.03 -30.38
CA ALA A 486 -56.63 0.93 -31.19
C ALA A 486 -56.52 0.68 -32.71
N LEU A 487 -55.33 0.29 -33.20
CA LEU A 487 -55.11 -0.06 -34.61
C LEU A 487 -55.77 -1.41 -35.00
N ARG A 488 -55.99 -2.33 -34.07
CA ARG A 488 -56.71 -3.60 -34.33
C ARG A 488 -58.22 -3.47 -34.33
N THR A 489 -58.77 -2.45 -33.70
CA THR A 489 -60.23 -2.18 -33.64
C THR A 489 -60.73 -1.38 -34.85
N VAL A 490 -59.83 -0.76 -35.64
CA VAL A 490 -60.18 -0.03 -36.88
C VAL A 490 -60.08 -0.91 -38.14
N ALA A 491 -59.51 -2.12 -38.02
CA ALA A 491 -59.29 -3.08 -39.11
C ALA A 491 -60.24 -4.30 -39.04
N ALA A 492 -61.29 -4.25 -38.22
CA ALA A 492 -62.40 -5.16 -38.13
C ALA A 492 -63.72 -4.38 -38.43
#